data_622d760c5cf59b284969fe5a5f60ce63
#
_entry.id   622d760c5cf59b284969fe5a5f60ce63
#
_cell.length_a   1.000
_cell.length_b   1.000
_cell.length_c   1.000
_cell.angle_alpha   90.00
_cell.angle_beta   90.00
_cell.angle_gamma   90.00
#
_symmetry.space_group_name_H-M   'P 1'
#
loop_
_entity.id
_entity.type
_entity.pdbx_description
1 polymer ?
#
loop_
_entity_poly.entity_id
_entity_poly.type
_entity_poly.pdbx_seq_one_letter_code
_entity_poly.pdbx_strand_id
1 'polypeptide(L)'
;MSRATVIGLGKSGVAAARLLKREGWEVELSDSNTSETLRQQQQELAAEQITVKLGQSLELNGANLPQLIVVSPGVPWDIPVLIKARQLGIETIGEIELAWRNLQSLPWVGITGTNGKTTTTALIAAIFQAAGLNAPACGNIGYAACEVALSWQGKGAGSREQGAGGAGEAGEAGEAGGAGEAFDNSSLLTPNSSLQTPNSSLLTPNSSLQTPNSSLQTPNSSLDWVIAEISSYQVESSSSLAPRIGVWTTFTPDHLSRHKTLENYYNIKAKLLRQSKLQVFNGDDAYLSKLGLSAWPDAYWTSVKGKDFLISEKGFYIEDDWVVEKLTATSAPEKIVKVSTLRMVGEHNQQNLLMAVATARLAGINRDAIARAIVEFPGVAHRLEHICTWEGIDFINDSKATNYDAAEVGLASVKSPAILIAGGEAKAGDDTGWLGQIQNKAAAVLLIGSAAPAFAKRLQEVGYHTYNIVETMERAVPKSAQLAKEYQASVVLLSPACASFDQYPNFEVRGDRFRQLCLDWAKAEKLQYNSILSSPLP
;
A
#
# COMPACT_ATOMS: atom_id res chain seq x y z
N MET A 1 -22.70 -7.13 29.56
CA MET A 1 -21.58 -6.71 28.67
C MET A 1 -22.11 -6.61 27.25
N SER A 2 -21.64 -5.64 26.48
CA SER A 2 -21.99 -5.53 25.07
C SER A 2 -21.27 -6.63 24.28
N ARG A 3 -21.98 -7.27 23.33
CA ARG A 3 -21.46 -8.36 22.51
C ARG A 3 -21.09 -7.89 21.12
N ALA A 4 -19.92 -8.29 20.67
CA ALA A 4 -19.48 -8.09 19.30
C ALA A 4 -19.07 -9.41 18.65
N THR A 5 -19.39 -9.57 17.38
CA THR A 5 -18.92 -10.68 16.56
C THR A 5 -17.99 -10.17 15.48
N VAL A 6 -16.82 -10.79 15.34
CA VAL A 6 -15.89 -10.52 14.24
C VAL A 6 -15.96 -11.66 13.23
N ILE A 7 -16.07 -11.36 11.94
CA ILE A 7 -16.12 -12.37 10.87
C ILE A 7 -14.84 -12.33 10.05
N GLY A 8 -14.14 -13.48 9.98
CA GLY A 8 -12.88 -13.69 9.29
C GLY A 8 -11.67 -13.64 10.21
N LEU A 9 -10.95 -14.75 10.35
CA LEU A 9 -9.76 -14.95 11.20
C LEU A 9 -8.45 -14.62 10.47
N GLY A 10 -8.45 -13.57 9.65
CA GLY A 10 -7.25 -12.97 9.08
C GLY A 10 -6.62 -11.92 10.02
N LYS A 11 -5.47 -11.34 9.63
CA LYS A 11 -4.78 -10.30 10.41
C LYS A 11 -5.72 -9.19 10.88
N SER A 12 -6.55 -8.66 9.99
CA SER A 12 -7.52 -7.59 10.30
C SER A 12 -8.59 -8.02 11.30
N GLY A 13 -9.09 -9.26 11.20
CA GLY A 13 -10.10 -9.79 12.14
C GLY A 13 -9.53 -10.00 13.53
N VAL A 14 -8.32 -10.55 13.64
CA VAL A 14 -7.63 -10.72 14.93
C VAL A 14 -7.38 -9.36 15.59
N ALA A 15 -6.90 -8.38 14.81
CA ALA A 15 -6.67 -7.02 15.32
C ALA A 15 -7.97 -6.35 15.80
N ALA A 16 -9.06 -6.50 15.04
CA ALA A 16 -10.38 -6.00 15.41
C ALA A 16 -10.91 -6.66 16.69
N ALA A 17 -10.76 -7.98 16.82
CA ALA A 17 -11.19 -8.72 18.02
C ALA A 17 -10.42 -8.27 19.28
N ARG A 18 -9.10 -8.08 19.17
CA ARG A 18 -8.28 -7.56 20.26
C ARG A 18 -8.65 -6.13 20.63
N LEU A 19 -8.93 -5.27 19.64
CA LEU A 19 -9.34 -3.89 19.88
C LEU A 19 -10.67 -3.83 20.61
N LEU A 20 -11.68 -4.59 20.17
CA LEU A 20 -12.98 -4.71 20.86
C LEU A 20 -12.83 -5.26 22.28
N LYS A 21 -11.96 -6.28 22.47
CA LYS A 21 -11.69 -6.82 23.80
C LYS A 21 -11.10 -5.76 24.74
N ARG A 22 -10.15 -4.95 24.25
CA ARG A 22 -9.58 -3.82 25.00
C ARG A 22 -10.65 -2.80 25.41
N GLU A 23 -11.67 -2.62 24.57
CA GLU A 23 -12.82 -1.73 24.86
C GLU A 23 -13.88 -2.34 25.79
N GLY A 24 -13.65 -3.56 26.28
CA GLY A 24 -14.55 -4.21 27.23
C GLY A 24 -15.73 -4.97 26.61
N TRP A 25 -15.69 -5.25 25.29
CA TRP A 25 -16.68 -6.08 24.63
C TRP A 25 -16.48 -7.58 24.96
N GLU A 26 -17.59 -8.31 25.02
CA GLU A 26 -17.58 -9.77 24.91
C GLU A 26 -17.45 -10.11 23.43
N VAL A 27 -16.30 -10.72 23.04
CA VAL A 27 -15.95 -10.90 21.63
C VAL A 27 -16.02 -12.36 21.21
N GLU A 28 -16.77 -12.62 20.15
CA GLU A 28 -16.78 -13.88 19.41
C GLU A 28 -16.19 -13.65 18.01
N LEU A 29 -15.20 -14.47 17.59
CA LEU A 29 -14.63 -14.44 16.26
C LEU A 29 -15.04 -15.70 15.50
N SER A 30 -15.53 -15.57 14.26
CA SER A 30 -16.02 -16.66 13.42
C SER A 30 -15.29 -16.74 12.09
N ASP A 31 -14.86 -17.94 11.67
CA ASP A 31 -14.34 -18.21 10.33
C ASP A 31 -14.92 -19.53 9.79
N SER A 32 -15.26 -19.54 8.50
CA SER A 32 -15.81 -20.74 7.83
C SER A 32 -14.75 -21.81 7.55
N ASN A 33 -13.46 -21.45 7.59
CA ASN A 33 -12.35 -22.37 7.36
C ASN A 33 -11.87 -23.05 8.65
N THR A 34 -11.13 -24.18 8.51
CA THR A 34 -10.67 -25.01 9.63
C THR A 34 -9.22 -25.50 9.46
N SER A 35 -8.32 -24.68 8.87
CA SER A 35 -6.93 -25.08 8.70
C SER A 35 -6.21 -25.24 10.04
N GLU A 36 -5.09 -25.97 10.06
CA GLU A 36 -4.26 -26.16 11.27
C GLU A 36 -3.74 -24.83 11.81
N THR A 37 -3.37 -23.91 10.92
CA THR A 37 -2.95 -22.55 11.31
C THR A 37 -4.06 -21.81 12.04
N LEU A 38 -5.31 -21.93 11.59
CA LEU A 38 -6.46 -21.29 12.25
C LEU A 38 -6.77 -21.92 13.62
N ARG A 39 -6.54 -23.22 13.77
CA ARG A 39 -6.68 -23.91 15.08
C ARG A 39 -5.64 -23.43 16.08
N GLN A 40 -4.40 -23.24 15.64
CA GLN A 40 -3.36 -22.67 16.48
C GLN A 40 -3.71 -21.24 16.91
N GLN A 41 -4.17 -20.39 15.99
CA GLN A 41 -4.65 -19.04 16.32
C GLN A 41 -5.85 -19.06 17.27
N GLN A 42 -6.75 -20.03 17.14
CA GLN A 42 -7.87 -20.23 18.07
C GLN A 42 -7.38 -20.47 19.49
N GLN A 43 -6.33 -21.29 19.67
CA GLN A 43 -5.75 -21.55 20.99
C GLN A 43 -5.09 -20.30 21.58
N GLU A 44 -4.36 -19.55 20.77
CA GLU A 44 -3.73 -18.27 21.17
C GLU A 44 -4.77 -17.26 21.65
N LEU A 45 -5.84 -17.06 20.87
CA LEU A 45 -6.92 -16.11 21.18
C LEU A 45 -7.78 -16.54 22.37
N ALA A 46 -7.89 -17.84 22.63
CA ALA A 46 -8.57 -18.36 23.82
C ALA A 46 -7.86 -17.92 25.12
N ALA A 47 -6.51 -17.85 25.12
CA ALA A 47 -5.74 -17.31 26.24
C ALA A 47 -6.00 -15.82 26.48
N GLU A 48 -6.39 -15.08 25.44
CA GLU A 48 -6.81 -13.67 25.49
C GLU A 48 -8.32 -13.51 25.82
N GLN A 49 -9.00 -14.59 26.17
CA GLN A 49 -10.44 -14.63 26.44
C GLN A 49 -11.29 -14.16 25.24
N ILE A 50 -10.87 -14.45 24.02
CA ILE A 50 -11.62 -14.25 22.79
C ILE A 50 -12.12 -15.63 22.34
N THR A 51 -13.43 -15.77 22.22
CA THR A 51 -14.04 -17.03 21.75
C THR A 51 -13.92 -17.13 20.24
N VAL A 52 -13.35 -18.22 19.72
CA VAL A 52 -13.20 -18.43 18.28
C VAL A 52 -13.99 -19.66 17.84
N LYS A 53 -14.81 -19.50 16.80
CA LYS A 53 -15.61 -20.57 16.17
C LYS A 53 -15.10 -20.80 14.75
N LEU A 54 -14.58 -21.99 14.49
CA LEU A 54 -14.08 -22.42 13.17
C LEU A 54 -15.05 -23.39 12.51
N GLY A 55 -15.11 -23.33 11.16
CA GLY A 55 -15.95 -24.23 10.35
C GLY A 55 -17.45 -24.01 10.51
N GLN A 56 -17.85 -22.90 11.11
CA GLN A 56 -19.26 -22.57 11.33
C GLN A 56 -19.57 -21.19 10.75
N SER A 57 -20.68 -21.08 10.05
CA SER A 57 -21.23 -19.78 9.68
C SER A 57 -21.88 -19.13 10.90
N LEU A 58 -21.78 -17.81 11.00
CA LEU A 58 -22.48 -17.05 12.03
C LEU A 58 -24.01 -17.29 11.91
N GLU A 59 -24.63 -17.72 12.98
CA GLU A 59 -26.09 -17.86 13.07
C GLU A 59 -26.68 -16.71 13.88
N LEU A 60 -27.64 -16.01 13.28
CA LEU A 60 -28.38 -14.93 13.92
C LEU A 60 -29.76 -15.46 14.36
N ASN A 61 -29.76 -16.36 15.35
CA ASN A 61 -30.95 -17.02 15.87
C ASN A 61 -31.03 -16.85 17.41
N GLY A 62 -32.21 -16.55 17.94
CA GLY A 62 -32.45 -16.51 19.39
C GLY A 62 -32.29 -15.15 20.08
N ALA A 63 -32.29 -15.18 21.41
CA ALA A 63 -32.29 -13.98 22.26
C ALA A 63 -30.92 -13.30 22.44
N ASN A 64 -29.83 -13.90 21.95
CA ASN A 64 -28.46 -13.47 22.21
C ASN A 64 -27.78 -12.93 20.94
N LEU A 65 -28.41 -11.97 20.26
CA LEU A 65 -27.83 -11.32 19.07
C LEU A 65 -26.67 -10.39 19.47
N PRO A 66 -25.59 -10.31 18.65
CA PRO A 66 -24.54 -9.31 18.83
C PRO A 66 -25.10 -7.91 18.56
N GLN A 67 -24.59 -6.90 19.24
CA GLN A 67 -24.90 -5.49 18.99
C GLN A 67 -24.05 -4.91 17.85
N LEU A 68 -22.87 -5.50 17.63
CA LEU A 68 -21.93 -5.08 16.61
C LEU A 68 -21.35 -6.30 15.86
N ILE A 69 -21.32 -6.22 14.54
CA ILE A 69 -20.59 -7.16 13.70
C ILE A 69 -19.47 -6.42 12.99
N VAL A 70 -18.22 -6.87 13.16
CA VAL A 70 -17.06 -6.35 12.46
C VAL A 70 -16.61 -7.36 11.41
N VAL A 71 -16.43 -6.90 10.18
CA VAL A 71 -16.14 -7.77 9.03
C VAL A 71 -14.74 -7.53 8.52
N SER A 72 -13.95 -8.61 8.41
CA SER A 72 -12.63 -8.55 7.75
C SER A 72 -12.77 -8.25 6.26
N PRO A 73 -11.84 -7.49 5.63
CA PRO A 73 -11.93 -7.07 4.23
C PRO A 73 -12.06 -8.23 3.22
N GLY A 74 -11.54 -9.41 3.55
CA GLY A 74 -11.63 -10.61 2.71
C GLY A 74 -13.00 -11.28 2.67
N VAL A 75 -13.89 -10.94 3.59
CA VAL A 75 -15.25 -11.49 3.67
C VAL A 75 -16.19 -10.68 2.76
N PRO A 76 -16.96 -11.32 1.86
CA PRO A 76 -17.90 -10.60 1.02
C PRO A 76 -18.97 -9.88 1.84
N TRP A 77 -19.24 -8.62 1.50
CA TRP A 77 -20.17 -7.76 2.23
C TRP A 77 -21.64 -8.13 2.06
N ASP A 78 -21.94 -8.88 1.01
CA ASP A 78 -23.28 -9.27 0.55
C ASP A 78 -23.64 -10.74 0.88
N ILE A 79 -22.89 -11.39 1.80
CA ILE A 79 -23.28 -12.74 2.25
C ILE A 79 -24.59 -12.71 3.01
N PRO A 80 -25.42 -13.77 2.92
CA PRO A 80 -26.77 -13.78 3.47
C PRO A 80 -26.86 -13.40 4.95
N VAL A 81 -25.89 -13.83 5.76
CA VAL A 81 -25.89 -13.54 7.21
C VAL A 81 -25.68 -12.05 7.49
N LEU A 82 -24.84 -11.35 6.72
CA LEU A 82 -24.62 -9.91 6.88
C LEU A 82 -25.81 -9.09 6.38
N ILE A 83 -26.49 -9.54 5.32
CA ILE A 83 -27.76 -8.95 4.86
C ILE A 83 -28.81 -9.08 5.96
N LYS A 84 -28.97 -10.28 6.54
CA LYS A 84 -29.89 -10.54 7.64
C LYS A 84 -29.55 -9.71 8.88
N ALA A 85 -28.28 -9.57 9.23
CA ALA A 85 -27.83 -8.75 10.36
C ALA A 85 -28.31 -7.29 10.22
N ARG A 86 -28.07 -6.68 9.05
CA ARG A 86 -28.51 -5.31 8.76
C ARG A 86 -30.03 -5.16 8.75
N GLN A 87 -30.76 -6.17 8.26
CA GLN A 87 -32.24 -6.20 8.33
C GLN A 87 -32.76 -6.28 9.76
N LEU A 88 -32.03 -6.94 10.65
CA LEU A 88 -32.33 -7.01 12.09
C LEU A 88 -31.91 -5.76 12.87
N GLY A 89 -31.34 -4.76 12.19
CA GLY A 89 -30.84 -3.54 12.83
C GLY A 89 -29.53 -3.72 13.59
N ILE A 90 -28.81 -4.85 13.38
CA ILE A 90 -27.50 -5.08 13.99
C ILE A 90 -26.47 -4.23 13.27
N GLU A 91 -25.74 -3.41 14.01
CA GLU A 91 -24.69 -2.58 13.43
C GLU A 91 -23.60 -3.47 12.80
N THR A 92 -23.32 -3.23 11.52
CA THR A 92 -22.35 -4.03 10.74
C THR A 92 -21.35 -3.10 10.10
N ILE A 93 -20.06 -3.24 10.42
CA ILE A 93 -18.98 -2.36 9.96
C ILE A 93 -17.76 -3.17 9.51
N GLY A 94 -16.88 -2.54 8.72
CA GLY A 94 -15.56 -3.09 8.41
C GLY A 94 -14.52 -2.79 9.48
N GLU A 95 -13.42 -3.54 9.46
CA GLU A 95 -12.28 -3.32 10.38
C GLU A 95 -11.73 -1.90 10.31
N ILE A 96 -11.63 -1.31 9.11
CA ILE A 96 -11.14 0.06 8.91
C ILE A 96 -12.06 1.11 9.57
N GLU A 97 -13.38 0.88 9.58
CA GLU A 97 -14.35 1.74 10.25
C GLU A 97 -14.19 1.66 11.77
N LEU A 98 -13.94 0.46 12.33
CA LEU A 98 -13.66 0.29 13.75
C LEU A 98 -12.37 1.04 14.15
N ALA A 99 -11.31 0.91 13.37
CA ALA A 99 -10.07 1.64 13.59
C ALA A 99 -10.27 3.15 13.50
N TRP A 100 -11.02 3.62 12.49
CA TRP A 100 -11.37 5.04 12.33
C TRP A 100 -12.06 5.60 13.58
N ARG A 101 -13.07 4.91 14.09
CA ARG A 101 -13.81 5.35 15.29
C ARG A 101 -12.91 5.51 16.52
N ASN A 102 -11.87 4.69 16.61
CA ASN A 102 -10.88 4.76 17.69
C ASN A 102 -9.84 5.85 17.50
N LEU A 103 -9.54 6.22 16.27
CA LEU A 103 -8.46 7.14 15.90
C LEU A 103 -8.96 8.41 15.21
N GLN A 104 -10.25 8.72 15.25
CA GLN A 104 -10.86 9.87 14.55
C GLN A 104 -10.38 11.24 15.06
N SER A 105 -9.77 11.28 16.26
CA SER A 105 -9.11 12.49 16.78
C SER A 105 -7.78 12.80 16.10
N LEU A 106 -7.20 11.84 15.39
CA LEU A 106 -5.97 12.00 14.63
C LEU A 106 -6.28 12.35 13.17
N PRO A 107 -5.42 13.09 12.49
CA PRO A 107 -5.56 13.32 11.06
C PRO A 107 -5.19 12.06 10.29
N TRP A 108 -6.00 11.73 9.25
CA TRP A 108 -5.79 10.60 8.36
C TRP A 108 -5.50 11.04 6.94
N VAL A 109 -4.64 10.28 6.27
CA VAL A 109 -4.57 10.23 4.81
C VAL A 109 -5.19 8.92 4.36
N GLY A 110 -6.24 8.98 3.52
CA GLY A 110 -6.88 7.80 2.94
C GLY A 110 -6.53 7.66 1.46
N ILE A 111 -5.82 6.61 1.08
CA ILE A 111 -5.37 6.39 -0.29
C ILE A 111 -6.17 5.26 -0.93
N THR A 112 -6.86 5.56 -2.04
CA THR A 112 -7.61 4.58 -2.84
C THR A 112 -7.26 4.68 -4.32
N GLY A 113 -7.74 3.72 -5.11
CA GLY A 113 -7.52 3.62 -6.56
C GLY A 113 -7.50 2.18 -7.04
N THR A 114 -7.33 1.96 -8.34
CA THR A 114 -7.11 0.60 -8.88
C THR A 114 -5.65 0.21 -8.72
N ASN A 115 -4.72 0.99 -9.26
CA ASN A 115 -3.27 0.79 -9.17
C ASN A 115 -2.59 1.96 -8.45
N GLY A 116 -1.31 1.83 -8.07
CA GLY A 116 -0.52 2.90 -7.45
C GLY A 116 -0.71 3.11 -5.94
N LYS A 117 -1.78 2.59 -5.33
CA LYS A 117 -2.09 2.77 -3.89
C LYS A 117 -0.90 2.50 -2.98
N THR A 118 -0.34 1.30 -3.08
CA THR A 118 0.74 0.84 -2.19
C THR A 118 1.98 1.73 -2.28
N THR A 119 2.39 2.07 -3.50
CA THR A 119 3.55 2.94 -3.73
C THR A 119 3.31 4.35 -3.19
N THR A 120 2.15 4.92 -3.48
CA THR A 120 1.77 6.25 -2.98
C THR A 120 1.69 6.25 -1.45
N THR A 121 1.09 5.23 -0.84
CA THR A 121 1.02 5.10 0.63
C THR A 121 2.40 5.01 1.27
N ALA A 122 3.29 4.18 0.70
CA ALA A 122 4.66 4.02 1.20
C ALA A 122 5.48 5.32 1.08
N LEU A 123 5.37 6.03 -0.06
CA LEU A 123 6.01 7.33 -0.26
C LEU A 123 5.52 8.38 0.75
N ILE A 124 4.21 8.47 0.95
CA ILE A 124 3.61 9.39 1.92
C ILE A 124 4.13 9.08 3.33
N ALA A 125 4.08 7.81 3.75
CA ALA A 125 4.57 7.41 5.07
C ALA A 125 6.06 7.73 5.26
N ALA A 126 6.90 7.46 4.24
CA ALA A 126 8.33 7.79 4.29
C ALA A 126 8.57 9.31 4.43
N ILE A 127 7.81 10.14 3.70
CA ILE A 127 7.92 11.60 3.78
C ILE A 127 7.53 12.10 5.18
N PHE A 128 6.43 11.58 5.75
CA PHE A 128 5.98 11.96 7.08
C PHE A 128 7.00 11.55 8.16
N GLN A 129 7.57 10.35 8.05
CA GLN A 129 8.62 9.88 8.96
C GLN A 129 9.90 10.71 8.84
N ALA A 130 10.33 11.08 7.62
CA ALA A 130 11.48 11.98 7.41
C ALA A 130 11.24 13.39 7.96
N ALA A 131 9.98 13.80 8.13
CA ALA A 131 9.59 15.02 8.83
C ALA A 131 9.55 14.85 10.36
N GLY A 132 9.89 13.68 10.90
CA GLY A 132 9.90 13.38 12.32
C GLY A 132 8.53 13.02 12.91
N LEU A 133 7.52 12.74 12.06
CA LEU A 133 6.18 12.36 12.47
C LEU A 133 6.03 10.85 12.62
N ASN A 134 5.37 10.42 13.69
CA ASN A 134 4.95 9.01 13.83
C ASN A 134 3.69 8.78 13.00
N ALA A 135 3.88 8.30 11.78
CA ALA A 135 2.85 8.14 10.76
C ALA A 135 2.99 6.77 10.03
N PRO A 136 2.63 5.66 10.68
CA PRO A 136 2.77 4.34 10.08
C PRO A 136 1.79 4.13 8.92
N ALA A 137 2.25 3.38 7.90
CA ALA A 137 1.38 2.89 6.84
C ALA A 137 0.55 1.71 7.34
N CYS A 138 -0.75 1.71 7.05
CA CYS A 138 -1.67 0.67 7.49
C CYS A 138 -2.80 0.40 6.48
N GLY A 139 -3.72 -0.51 6.86
CA GLY A 139 -4.89 -0.87 6.07
C GLY A 139 -4.63 -2.04 5.14
N ASN A 140 -4.71 -1.83 3.83
CA ASN A 140 -4.44 -2.87 2.83
C ASN A 140 -2.93 -3.09 2.56
N ILE A 141 -2.08 -2.42 3.33
CA ILE A 141 -0.62 -2.53 3.35
C ILE A 141 -0.12 -2.51 4.80
N GLY A 142 0.96 -3.22 5.08
CA GLY A 142 1.62 -3.17 6.39
C GLY A 142 0.75 -3.73 7.50
N TYR A 143 0.45 -2.90 8.47
CA TYR A 143 -0.38 -3.24 9.63
C TYR A 143 -1.88 -3.16 9.30
N ALA A 144 -2.70 -4.00 9.93
CA ALA A 144 -4.12 -3.75 9.98
C ALA A 144 -4.40 -2.41 10.69
N ALA A 145 -5.43 -1.66 10.28
CA ALA A 145 -5.68 -0.36 10.90
C ALA A 145 -6.03 -0.47 12.39
N CYS A 146 -6.69 -1.58 12.80
CA CYS A 146 -6.94 -1.89 14.21
C CYS A 146 -5.65 -2.21 15.00
N GLU A 147 -4.57 -2.70 14.37
CA GLU A 147 -3.26 -2.86 15.05
C GLU A 147 -2.65 -1.50 15.40
N VAL A 148 -2.79 -0.52 14.50
CA VAL A 148 -2.37 0.86 14.78
C VAL A 148 -3.20 1.45 15.92
N ALA A 149 -4.51 1.20 15.95
CA ALA A 149 -5.37 1.62 17.06
C ALA A 149 -5.00 0.94 18.38
N LEU A 150 -4.57 -0.32 18.36
CA LEU A 150 -4.09 -1.05 19.54
C LEU A 150 -2.76 -0.49 20.07
N SER A 151 -1.85 -0.06 19.20
CA SER A 151 -0.57 0.53 19.61
C SER A 151 -0.72 1.95 20.17
N TRP A 152 -1.82 2.64 19.85
CA TRP A 152 -2.08 3.99 20.31
C TRP A 152 -2.72 4.00 21.71
N GLN A 153 -2.02 4.58 22.66
CA GLN A 153 -2.55 4.89 23.99
C GLN A 153 -2.90 6.38 24.03
N GLY A 154 -4.15 6.69 23.66
CA GLY A 154 -4.65 8.07 23.72
C GLY A 154 -4.53 8.65 25.12
N LYS A 155 -4.17 9.91 25.24
CA LYS A 155 -4.33 10.65 26.49
C LYS A 155 -5.83 10.69 26.83
N GLY A 156 -6.27 9.83 27.76
CA GLY A 156 -7.61 9.85 28.33
C GLY A 156 -8.64 8.90 27.69
N ALA A 157 -8.48 7.59 27.87
CA ALA A 157 -9.64 6.73 28.01
C ALA A 157 -10.18 6.86 29.44
N GLY A 158 -10.61 8.08 29.80
CA GLY A 158 -11.45 8.33 30.98
C GLY A 158 -12.84 7.81 30.67
N SER A 159 -13.30 6.88 31.52
CA SER A 159 -14.67 6.37 31.68
C SER A 159 -15.75 7.24 31.01
N ARG A 160 -16.38 6.71 29.96
CA ARG A 160 -17.70 7.18 29.55
C ARG A 160 -18.68 6.72 30.63
N GLU A 161 -18.99 7.62 31.54
CA GLU A 161 -20.20 7.50 32.37
C GLU A 161 -21.41 7.39 31.43
N GLN A 162 -22.16 6.32 31.62
CA GLN A 162 -23.47 6.13 31.04
C GLN A 162 -24.44 7.18 31.62
N GLY A 163 -24.60 8.28 30.88
CA GLY A 163 -25.69 9.23 31.12
C GLY A 163 -26.93 8.74 30.42
N ALA A 164 -27.75 7.97 31.15
CA ALA A 164 -29.15 7.72 30.79
C ALA A 164 -30.01 8.89 31.25
N GLY A 165 -30.82 9.44 30.34
CA GLY A 165 -32.07 10.06 30.67
C GLY A 165 -32.09 11.59 30.71
N GLY A 166 -33.01 12.20 29.94
CA GLY A 166 -33.51 13.55 30.14
C GLY A 166 -33.94 14.21 28.85
N ALA A 167 -35.19 13.98 28.44
CA ALA A 167 -35.87 14.85 27.47
C ALA A 167 -36.15 16.21 28.15
N GLY A 168 -35.87 17.30 27.44
CA GLY A 168 -36.15 18.68 27.89
C GLY A 168 -36.05 19.66 26.74
N GLU A 169 -37.17 20.06 26.31
CA GLU A 169 -37.68 21.24 25.61
C GLU A 169 -36.77 22.24 24.87
N ALA A 170 -37.31 22.65 23.73
CA ALA A 170 -36.88 23.69 22.82
C ALA A 170 -36.81 25.10 23.49
N GLY A 171 -35.80 25.87 23.10
CA GLY A 171 -35.66 27.28 23.40
C GLY A 171 -34.94 28.02 22.27
N GLU A 172 -35.52 29.12 21.88
CA GLU A 172 -35.41 29.94 20.69
C GLU A 172 -34.05 30.54 20.36
N ALA A 173 -34.00 31.02 19.10
CA ALA A 173 -32.95 31.74 18.40
C ALA A 173 -32.44 33.02 19.09
N GLY A 174 -31.17 33.31 18.92
CA GLY A 174 -30.54 34.61 19.22
C GLY A 174 -29.38 34.87 18.24
N GLU A 175 -29.46 36.04 17.62
CA GLU A 175 -28.64 36.55 16.52
C GLU A 175 -27.17 36.87 16.87
N ALA A 176 -26.37 36.77 15.82
CA ALA A 176 -25.25 37.58 15.32
C ALA A 176 -24.37 38.40 16.25
N GLY A 177 -23.08 38.30 16.03
CA GLY A 177 -22.12 39.38 16.35
C GLY A 177 -20.68 39.00 16.45
N GLY A 178 -19.90 39.24 15.40
CA GLY A 178 -18.73 40.09 15.42
C GLY A 178 -17.35 39.52 15.77
N ALA A 179 -16.49 39.75 14.78
CA ALA A 179 -15.08 40.16 14.86
C ALA A 179 -14.00 39.23 15.43
N GLY A 180 -13.14 38.93 14.53
CA GLY A 180 -11.74 38.69 14.44
C GLY A 180 -10.83 38.92 15.65
N GLU A 181 -9.97 37.95 15.89
CA GLU A 181 -8.66 38.22 16.47
C GLU A 181 -7.59 37.38 15.78
N ALA A 182 -6.60 38.13 15.24
CA ALA A 182 -5.38 37.59 14.66
C ALA A 182 -4.46 37.13 15.80
N PHE A 183 -3.98 35.90 15.77
CA PHE A 183 -2.88 35.49 16.64
C PHE A 183 -1.54 35.68 15.92
N ASP A 184 -0.81 36.66 16.43
CA ASP A 184 0.58 36.98 16.18
C ASP A 184 1.47 35.87 16.78
N ASN A 185 2.32 35.25 15.94
CA ASN A 185 3.28 34.23 16.35
C ASN A 185 4.69 34.76 16.16
N SER A 186 5.13 35.58 17.10
CA SER A 186 6.54 35.97 17.27
C SER A 186 7.03 35.63 18.67
N SER A 187 7.74 34.50 18.82
CA SER A 187 8.70 34.34 19.92
C SER A 187 9.81 33.36 19.51
N LEU A 188 10.91 33.94 19.15
CA LEU A 188 12.34 33.66 19.32
C LEU A 188 12.68 32.34 20.05
N LEU A 189 13.41 31.46 19.36
CA LEU A 189 14.33 30.52 19.97
C LEU A 189 15.72 30.68 19.35
N THR A 190 16.66 31.10 20.18
CA THR A 190 18.09 31.20 19.91
C THR A 190 18.74 29.80 19.85
N PRO A 191 19.74 29.60 18.99
CA PRO A 191 20.46 28.32 18.91
C PRO A 191 21.63 28.31 19.92
N ASN A 192 21.69 27.25 20.71
CA ASN A 192 22.88 26.95 21.52
C ASN A 192 23.75 25.92 20.76
N SER A 193 24.96 26.39 20.41
CA SER A 193 26.02 25.62 19.77
C SER A 193 26.85 24.86 20.83
N SER A 194 27.01 23.55 20.64
CA SER A 194 28.17 22.85 21.18
C SER A 194 28.57 21.74 20.21
N LEU A 195 29.70 21.98 19.55
CA LEU A 195 30.46 21.04 18.72
C LEU A 195 31.06 19.94 19.62
N GLN A 196 30.79 18.69 19.31
CA GLN A 196 31.65 17.57 19.70
C GLN A 196 32.07 16.76 18.47
N THR A 197 33.36 16.56 18.35
CA THR A 197 34.08 15.85 17.28
C THR A 197 33.76 14.36 17.25
N PRO A 198 33.76 13.71 16.06
CA PRO A 198 33.48 12.28 15.96
C PRO A 198 34.73 11.44 16.22
N ASN A 199 34.58 10.47 17.10
CA ASN A 199 35.56 9.39 17.27
C ASN A 199 35.31 8.30 16.22
N SER A 200 36.33 8.03 15.40
CA SER A 200 36.38 6.97 14.41
C SER A 200 36.57 5.63 15.09
N SER A 201 35.57 4.76 15.06
CA SER A 201 35.72 3.32 15.26
C SER A 201 35.08 2.57 14.11
N LEU A 202 35.92 1.80 13.40
CA LEU A 202 35.56 0.88 12.35
C LEU A 202 34.53 -0.15 12.88
N LEU A 203 33.32 -0.10 12.37
CA LEU A 203 32.33 -1.16 12.54
C LEU A 203 32.16 -1.92 11.23
N THR A 204 32.45 -3.22 11.30
CA THR A 204 32.14 -4.22 10.28
C THR A 204 30.66 -4.20 9.92
N PRO A 205 30.28 -4.37 8.66
CA PRO A 205 28.87 -4.39 8.27
C PRO A 205 28.23 -5.73 8.63
N ASN A 206 27.47 -5.76 9.71
CA ASN A 206 26.52 -6.83 9.96
C ASN A 206 25.22 -6.48 9.20
N SER A 207 25.06 -7.03 8.01
CA SER A 207 23.91 -6.82 7.14
C SER A 207 22.73 -7.68 7.59
N SER A 208 21.94 -7.19 8.53
CA SER A 208 20.53 -7.53 8.62
C SER A 208 19.75 -6.38 7.99
N LEU A 209 19.47 -6.48 6.71
CA LEU A 209 18.52 -5.61 6.00
C LEU A 209 17.14 -5.84 6.59
N GLN A 210 16.79 -5.04 7.57
CA GLN A 210 15.42 -4.93 8.05
C GLN A 210 14.59 -4.26 6.95
N THR A 211 13.47 -4.91 6.60
CA THR A 211 12.40 -4.28 5.81
C THR A 211 12.01 -2.94 6.45
N PRO A 212 11.58 -1.91 5.69
CA PRO A 212 11.20 -0.60 6.24
C PRO A 212 9.98 -0.61 7.18
N ASN A 213 9.58 -1.76 7.71
CA ASN A 213 8.41 -1.98 8.55
C ASN A 213 8.71 -2.55 9.94
N SER A 214 9.94 -2.57 10.40
CA SER A 214 10.25 -3.12 11.72
C SER A 214 10.77 -2.06 12.70
N SER A 215 9.94 -1.06 13.00
CA SER A 215 9.96 -0.42 14.30
C SER A 215 8.68 0.41 14.47
N LEU A 216 7.63 -0.21 15.02
CA LEU A 216 6.83 0.55 15.97
C LEU A 216 7.82 0.96 17.06
N GLN A 217 8.32 2.20 16.94
CA GLN A 217 9.20 2.78 17.95
C GLN A 217 8.52 2.61 19.31
N THR A 218 9.34 2.38 20.32
CA THR A 218 9.02 2.22 21.74
C THR A 218 7.65 2.71 22.19
N PRO A 219 6.97 2.05 23.16
CA PRO A 219 5.56 2.27 23.55
C PRO A 219 5.17 3.67 24.04
N ASN A 220 5.98 4.70 23.80
CA ASN A 220 5.79 6.07 24.32
C ASN A 220 5.76 7.17 23.26
N SER A 221 5.80 6.88 21.95
CA SER A 221 5.64 7.94 20.93
C SER A 221 4.17 8.09 20.56
N SER A 222 3.63 9.30 20.75
CA SER A 222 2.28 9.66 20.31
C SER A 222 2.17 9.46 18.79
N LEU A 223 1.10 8.83 18.32
CA LEU A 223 0.78 8.75 16.90
C LEU A 223 0.37 10.13 16.40
N ASP A 224 0.97 10.62 15.31
CA ASP A 224 0.70 11.97 14.77
C ASP A 224 -0.28 11.92 13.59
N TRP A 225 -0.14 10.92 12.71
CA TRP A 225 -0.99 10.71 11.54
C TRP A 225 -1.23 9.23 11.30
N VAL A 226 -2.34 8.92 10.64
CA VAL A 226 -2.65 7.59 10.11
C VAL A 226 -2.59 7.65 8.58
N ILE A 227 -1.70 6.85 7.97
CA ILE A 227 -1.56 6.77 6.52
C ILE A 227 -2.15 5.44 6.06
N ALA A 228 -3.38 5.47 5.54
CA ALA A 228 -4.14 4.26 5.28
C ALA A 228 -4.32 3.98 3.77
N GLU A 229 -3.81 2.84 3.31
CA GLU A 229 -4.22 2.27 2.01
C GLU A 229 -5.60 1.65 2.16
N ILE A 230 -6.59 2.12 1.40
CA ILE A 230 -7.98 1.73 1.55
C ILE A 230 -8.52 1.14 0.24
N SER A 231 -8.85 -0.16 0.26
CA SER A 231 -9.48 -0.87 -0.84
C SER A 231 -10.95 -0.46 -1.00
N SER A 232 -11.53 -0.78 -2.17
CA SER A 232 -12.98 -0.57 -2.38
C SER A 232 -13.84 -1.35 -1.39
N TYR A 233 -13.40 -2.55 -0.98
CA TYR A 233 -14.11 -3.37 0.02
C TYR A 233 -14.14 -2.71 1.40
N GLN A 234 -13.04 -2.07 1.78
CA GLN A 234 -12.95 -1.33 3.05
C GLN A 234 -13.79 -0.05 3.01
N VAL A 235 -13.80 0.67 1.88
CA VAL A 235 -14.71 1.84 1.71
C VAL A 235 -16.17 1.42 1.74
N GLU A 236 -16.53 0.31 1.07
CA GLU A 236 -17.89 -0.24 1.06
C GLU A 236 -18.42 -0.52 2.48
N SER A 237 -17.56 -1.09 3.32
CA SER A 237 -17.88 -1.48 4.70
C SER A 237 -17.66 -0.36 5.74
N SER A 238 -17.37 0.86 5.31
CA SER A 238 -17.22 2.04 6.17
C SER A 238 -18.45 2.93 6.06
N SER A 239 -18.79 3.65 7.13
CA SER A 239 -19.89 4.61 7.14
C SER A 239 -19.44 6.04 7.43
N SER A 240 -18.58 6.23 8.41
CA SER A 240 -18.17 7.54 8.93
C SER A 240 -16.72 7.93 8.61
N LEU A 241 -15.98 7.08 7.92
CA LEU A 241 -14.57 7.30 7.57
C LEU A 241 -14.38 8.57 6.73
N ALA A 242 -13.81 9.61 7.34
CA ALA A 242 -13.65 10.94 6.77
C ALA A 242 -12.22 11.46 6.91
N PRO A 243 -11.26 11.01 6.08
CA PRO A 243 -9.87 11.44 6.16
C PRO A 243 -9.71 12.96 6.02
N ARG A 244 -8.63 13.51 6.62
CA ARG A 244 -8.25 14.89 6.36
C ARG A 244 -7.82 15.09 4.90
N ILE A 245 -7.11 14.09 4.31
CA ILE A 245 -6.70 14.12 2.91
C ILE A 245 -7.07 12.79 2.27
N GLY A 246 -7.87 12.83 1.21
CA GLY A 246 -8.18 11.69 0.35
C GLY A 246 -7.33 11.73 -0.92
N VAL A 247 -6.78 10.58 -1.32
CA VAL A 247 -5.95 10.45 -2.52
C VAL A 247 -6.55 9.41 -3.44
N TRP A 248 -6.77 9.74 -4.70
CA TRP A 248 -7.23 8.79 -5.72
C TRP A 248 -6.18 8.60 -6.80
N THR A 249 -5.55 7.41 -6.81
CA THR A 249 -4.39 7.16 -7.67
C THR A 249 -4.75 6.88 -9.12
N THR A 250 -5.58 5.87 -9.39
CA THR A 250 -6.06 5.53 -10.73
C THR A 250 -7.45 4.90 -10.67
N PHE A 251 -8.15 4.90 -11.80
CA PHE A 251 -9.45 4.25 -11.93
C PHE A 251 -9.58 3.51 -13.27
N THR A 252 -9.52 2.19 -13.19
CA THR A 252 -9.75 1.26 -14.31
C THR A 252 -10.71 0.17 -13.86
N PRO A 253 -11.43 -0.52 -14.78
CA PRO A 253 -12.28 -1.64 -14.42
C PRO A 253 -11.55 -2.70 -13.62
N ASP A 254 -12.05 -3.00 -12.41
CA ASP A 254 -11.50 -4.03 -11.53
C ASP A 254 -12.60 -4.50 -10.56
N HIS A 255 -12.48 -5.72 -10.05
CA HIS A 255 -13.41 -6.29 -9.06
C HIS A 255 -14.90 -6.27 -9.47
N LEU A 256 -15.22 -6.30 -10.78
CA LEU A 256 -16.61 -6.21 -11.27
C LEU A 256 -17.44 -7.46 -10.92
N SER A 257 -16.81 -8.60 -10.68
CA SER A 257 -17.49 -9.78 -10.10
C SER A 257 -18.15 -9.44 -8.76
N ARG A 258 -17.51 -8.58 -7.96
CA ARG A 258 -18.00 -8.11 -6.65
C ARG A 258 -18.91 -6.89 -6.80
N HIS A 259 -18.43 -5.83 -7.43
CA HIS A 259 -19.13 -4.55 -7.46
C HIS A 259 -20.21 -4.46 -8.55
N LYS A 260 -20.33 -5.46 -9.44
CA LYS A 260 -21.30 -5.64 -10.50
C LYS A 260 -21.17 -4.65 -11.67
N THR A 261 -21.02 -3.35 -11.40
CA THR A 261 -20.89 -2.31 -12.42
C THR A 261 -19.69 -1.39 -12.14
N LEU A 262 -19.14 -0.80 -13.19
CA LEU A 262 -18.09 0.20 -13.09
C LEU A 262 -18.56 1.44 -12.33
N GLU A 263 -19.80 1.84 -12.51
CA GLU A 263 -20.42 2.96 -11.81
C GLU A 263 -20.50 2.71 -10.30
N ASN A 264 -20.92 1.52 -9.87
CA ASN A 264 -20.93 1.18 -8.45
C ASN A 264 -19.53 1.16 -7.86
N TYR A 265 -18.55 0.60 -8.58
CA TYR A 265 -17.15 0.61 -8.18
C TYR A 265 -16.60 2.04 -8.03
N TYR A 266 -16.95 2.94 -8.98
CA TYR A 266 -16.64 4.36 -8.88
C TYR A 266 -17.28 5.01 -7.65
N ASN A 267 -18.58 4.82 -7.46
CA ASN A 267 -19.33 5.44 -6.36
C ASN A 267 -18.80 5.02 -4.99
N ILE A 268 -18.40 3.76 -4.83
CA ILE A 268 -17.77 3.27 -3.61
C ILE A 268 -16.47 4.04 -3.34
N LYS A 269 -15.55 4.14 -4.32
CA LYS A 269 -14.30 4.88 -4.12
C LYS A 269 -14.53 6.38 -3.93
N ALA A 270 -15.44 6.96 -4.68
CA ALA A 270 -15.82 8.38 -4.60
C ALA A 270 -16.34 8.77 -3.21
N LYS A 271 -16.99 7.83 -2.49
CA LYS A 271 -17.44 8.05 -1.12
C LYS A 271 -16.29 8.48 -0.20
N LEU A 272 -15.13 7.81 -0.26
CA LEU A 272 -13.96 8.18 0.55
C LEU A 272 -13.52 9.61 0.26
N LEU A 273 -13.43 9.99 -1.03
CA LEU A 273 -12.97 11.32 -1.43
C LEU A 273 -13.99 12.41 -1.06
N ARG A 274 -15.30 12.14 -1.22
CA ARG A 274 -16.36 13.09 -0.83
C ARG A 274 -16.39 13.35 0.68
N GLN A 275 -16.02 12.37 1.49
CA GLN A 275 -15.90 12.50 2.94
C GLN A 275 -14.58 13.14 3.40
N SER A 276 -13.58 13.21 2.52
CA SER A 276 -12.28 13.82 2.83
C SER A 276 -12.33 15.35 2.76
N LYS A 277 -11.61 16.03 3.68
CA LYS A 277 -11.55 17.51 3.69
C LYS A 277 -10.80 18.09 2.50
N LEU A 278 -9.71 17.43 2.09
CA LEU A 278 -8.90 17.76 0.93
C LEU A 278 -8.81 16.55 0.01
N GLN A 279 -8.85 16.77 -1.30
CA GLN A 279 -8.79 15.70 -2.29
C GLN A 279 -7.60 15.90 -3.22
N VAL A 280 -6.87 14.80 -3.47
CA VAL A 280 -5.76 14.74 -4.43
C VAL A 280 -6.09 13.69 -5.48
N PHE A 281 -6.04 14.07 -6.75
CA PHE A 281 -6.37 13.20 -7.89
C PHE A 281 -5.21 13.12 -8.87
N ASN A 282 -5.00 11.94 -9.43
CA ASN A 282 -4.18 11.76 -10.60
C ASN A 282 -4.90 12.31 -11.84
N GLY A 283 -4.48 13.45 -12.35
CA GLY A 283 -5.06 14.10 -13.55
C GLY A 283 -4.66 13.43 -14.86
N ASP A 284 -3.67 12.55 -14.85
CA ASP A 284 -3.28 11.77 -16.02
C ASP A 284 -4.11 10.49 -16.20
N ASP A 285 -4.93 10.12 -15.21
CA ASP A 285 -5.89 9.03 -15.34
C ASP A 285 -7.05 9.43 -16.27
N ALA A 286 -7.25 8.64 -17.33
CA ALA A 286 -8.20 8.98 -18.40
C ALA A 286 -9.67 9.06 -17.94
N TYR A 287 -10.06 8.29 -16.91
CA TYR A 287 -11.42 8.32 -16.39
C TYR A 287 -11.61 9.50 -15.43
N LEU A 288 -10.68 9.67 -14.49
CA LEU A 288 -10.76 10.74 -13.48
C LEU A 288 -10.65 12.12 -14.12
N SER A 289 -9.74 12.29 -15.08
CA SER A 289 -9.56 13.55 -15.81
C SER A 289 -10.81 13.97 -16.62
N LYS A 290 -11.50 12.99 -17.20
CA LYS A 290 -12.77 13.25 -17.94
C LYS A 290 -13.88 13.79 -17.03
N LEU A 291 -13.93 13.38 -15.76
CA LEU A 291 -14.86 13.93 -14.78
C LEU A 291 -14.45 15.33 -14.33
N GLY A 292 -13.16 15.56 -14.17
CA GLY A 292 -12.53 16.85 -13.91
C GLY A 292 -13.26 17.69 -12.87
N LEU A 293 -13.29 18.99 -13.11
CA LEU A 293 -13.90 19.99 -12.22
C LEU A 293 -15.42 19.86 -12.09
N SER A 294 -16.10 19.22 -13.04
CA SER A 294 -17.56 19.03 -12.95
C SER A 294 -17.96 18.16 -11.76
N ALA A 295 -17.15 17.16 -11.44
CA ALA A 295 -17.39 16.27 -10.30
C ALA A 295 -16.58 16.65 -9.05
N TRP A 296 -15.43 17.31 -9.21
CA TRP A 296 -14.44 17.57 -8.17
C TRP A 296 -13.85 19.00 -8.26
N PRO A 297 -14.67 20.04 -8.05
CA PRO A 297 -14.29 21.45 -8.30
C PRO A 297 -13.14 21.94 -7.39
N ASP A 298 -13.05 21.42 -6.16
CA ASP A 298 -12.08 21.87 -5.16
C ASP A 298 -10.84 20.99 -5.06
N ALA A 299 -10.74 19.91 -5.86
CA ALA A 299 -9.66 18.96 -5.79
C ALA A 299 -8.32 19.56 -6.26
N TYR A 300 -7.24 19.01 -5.69
CA TYR A 300 -5.88 19.20 -6.19
C TYR A 300 -5.56 18.13 -7.22
N TRP A 301 -5.25 18.56 -8.42
CA TRP A 301 -4.93 17.67 -9.52
C TRP A 301 -3.42 17.56 -9.73
N THR A 302 -2.96 16.40 -10.16
CA THR A 302 -1.56 16.19 -10.48
C THR A 302 -1.38 15.83 -11.94
N SER A 303 -0.26 16.24 -12.58
CA SER A 303 0.07 15.81 -13.95
C SER A 303 1.57 15.68 -14.14
N VAL A 304 2.03 14.53 -14.66
CA VAL A 304 3.41 14.33 -15.08
C VAL A 304 3.70 14.99 -16.44
N LYS A 305 2.66 15.36 -17.18
CA LYS A 305 2.73 15.96 -18.53
C LYS A 305 2.99 17.47 -18.50
N GLY A 306 3.01 18.06 -17.32
CA GLY A 306 3.30 19.48 -17.16
C GLY A 306 2.08 20.33 -16.80
N LYS A 307 2.34 21.64 -16.64
CA LYS A 307 1.36 22.64 -16.21
C LYS A 307 0.12 22.71 -17.11
N ASP A 308 0.33 22.63 -18.42
CA ASP A 308 -0.78 22.81 -19.40
C ASP A 308 -1.77 21.63 -19.39
N PHE A 309 -1.42 20.54 -18.73
CA PHE A 309 -2.27 19.37 -18.53
C PHE A 309 -2.96 19.33 -17.17
N LEU A 310 -2.72 20.33 -16.30
CA LEU A 310 -3.49 20.45 -15.06
C LEU A 310 -4.96 20.75 -15.35
N ILE A 311 -5.84 20.00 -14.71
CA ILE A 311 -7.29 20.15 -14.85
C ILE A 311 -7.79 21.43 -14.16
N SER A 312 -7.04 21.93 -13.18
CA SER A 312 -7.38 23.07 -12.34
C SER A 312 -6.21 24.06 -12.30
N GLU A 313 -6.47 25.31 -11.95
CA GLU A 313 -5.44 26.33 -11.77
C GLU A 313 -4.54 26.08 -10.56
N LYS A 314 -4.90 25.15 -9.67
CA LYS A 314 -4.13 24.71 -8.51
C LYS A 314 -3.81 23.22 -8.62
N GLY A 315 -2.60 22.81 -8.26
CA GLY A 315 -2.19 21.42 -8.32
C GLY A 315 -0.68 21.23 -8.29
N PHE A 316 -0.26 20.06 -8.72
CA PHE A 316 1.14 19.66 -8.75
C PHE A 316 1.49 19.07 -10.11
N TYR A 317 2.62 19.46 -10.67
CA TYR A 317 3.02 19.02 -12.00
C TYR A 317 4.53 18.84 -12.10
N ILE A 318 5.00 18.19 -13.18
CA ILE A 318 6.42 18.07 -13.49
C ILE A 318 6.79 19.15 -14.52
N GLU A 319 7.86 19.91 -14.25
CA GLU A 319 8.47 20.87 -15.15
C GLU A 319 9.99 20.86 -14.96
N ASP A 320 10.74 20.68 -16.04
CA ASP A 320 12.22 20.66 -16.03
C ASP A 320 12.82 19.72 -14.97
N ASP A 321 12.32 18.48 -14.87
CA ASP A 321 12.71 17.49 -13.86
C ASP A 321 12.34 17.85 -12.40
N TRP A 322 11.48 18.85 -12.18
CA TRP A 322 11.04 19.23 -10.85
C TRP A 322 9.55 18.93 -10.64
N VAL A 323 9.23 18.43 -9.47
CA VAL A 323 7.87 18.54 -8.94
C VAL A 323 7.65 19.99 -8.55
N VAL A 324 6.65 20.59 -9.16
CA VAL A 324 6.26 21.99 -8.95
C VAL A 324 4.88 22.02 -8.32
N GLU A 325 4.71 22.82 -7.27
CA GLU A 325 3.39 23.07 -6.66
C GLU A 325 2.85 24.44 -7.04
N LYS A 326 1.53 24.52 -7.16
CA LYS A 326 0.75 25.75 -7.23
C LYS A 326 -0.49 25.58 -6.37
N LEU A 327 -0.44 26.06 -5.14
CA LEU A 327 -1.49 25.79 -4.12
C LEU A 327 -2.78 26.59 -4.33
N THR A 328 -2.69 27.76 -4.96
CA THR A 328 -3.83 28.61 -5.31
C THR A 328 -3.70 29.14 -6.72
N ALA A 329 -4.80 29.62 -7.31
CA ALA A 329 -4.78 30.24 -8.64
C ALA A 329 -3.77 31.42 -8.73
N THR A 330 -3.59 32.15 -7.63
CA THR A 330 -2.76 33.36 -7.56
C THR A 330 -1.36 33.13 -6.98
N SER A 331 -1.07 31.94 -6.40
CA SER A 331 0.28 31.64 -5.86
C SER A 331 1.31 31.48 -6.98
N ALA A 332 2.53 31.93 -6.74
CA ALA A 332 3.65 31.61 -7.61
C ALA A 332 3.96 30.10 -7.51
N PRO A 333 4.34 29.46 -8.64
CA PRO A 333 4.79 28.09 -8.63
C PRO A 333 6.08 27.93 -7.80
N GLU A 334 6.16 26.85 -7.00
CA GLU A 334 7.34 26.52 -6.17
C GLU A 334 7.91 25.15 -6.56
N LYS A 335 9.21 25.08 -6.83
CA LYS A 335 9.93 23.81 -7.08
C LYS A 335 10.20 23.08 -5.76
N ILE A 336 9.75 21.83 -5.63
CA ILE A 336 9.79 21.07 -4.37
C ILE A 336 10.92 20.06 -4.35
N VAL A 337 10.95 19.11 -5.31
CA VAL A 337 11.94 18.02 -5.37
C VAL A 337 12.20 17.64 -6.83
N LYS A 338 13.43 17.22 -7.15
CA LYS A 338 13.73 16.68 -8.48
C LYS A 338 13.17 15.28 -8.65
N VAL A 339 12.50 15.04 -9.76
CA VAL A 339 11.93 13.72 -10.11
C VAL A 339 13.02 12.66 -10.27
N SER A 340 14.18 13.04 -10.84
CA SER A 340 15.33 12.17 -11.04
C SER A 340 15.97 11.65 -9.75
N THR A 341 15.63 12.21 -8.58
CA THR A 341 16.07 11.70 -7.28
C THR A 341 15.29 10.44 -6.84
N LEU A 342 14.12 10.19 -7.41
CA LEU A 342 13.37 8.98 -7.17
C LEU A 342 14.05 7.79 -7.85
N ARG A 343 14.41 6.77 -7.07
CA ARG A 343 15.09 5.56 -7.58
C ARG A 343 14.16 4.63 -8.37
N MET A 344 12.87 4.83 -8.31
CA MET A 344 11.87 4.01 -9.01
C MET A 344 11.64 4.55 -10.42
N VAL A 345 11.71 3.66 -11.40
CA VAL A 345 11.54 4.01 -12.82
C VAL A 345 10.06 3.96 -13.27
N GLY A 346 9.76 4.66 -14.36
CA GLY A 346 8.46 4.62 -15.03
C GLY A 346 7.54 5.79 -14.67
N GLU A 347 6.74 6.22 -15.65
CA GLU A 347 5.81 7.35 -15.53
C GLU A 347 4.79 7.16 -14.39
N HIS A 348 4.30 5.94 -14.20
CA HIS A 348 3.38 5.61 -13.11
C HIS A 348 4.00 5.88 -11.71
N ASN A 349 5.33 5.73 -11.55
CA ASN A 349 5.99 6.07 -10.30
C ASN A 349 6.20 7.58 -10.14
N GLN A 350 6.33 8.32 -11.23
CA GLN A 350 6.31 9.77 -11.20
C GLN A 350 4.91 10.30 -10.81
N GLN A 351 3.84 9.67 -11.30
CA GLN A 351 2.46 9.96 -10.86
C GLN A 351 2.29 9.69 -9.36
N ASN A 352 2.78 8.55 -8.86
CA ASN A 352 2.75 8.22 -7.44
C ASN A 352 3.53 9.25 -6.59
N LEU A 353 4.71 9.69 -7.07
CA LEU A 353 5.52 10.74 -6.44
C LEU A 353 4.75 12.06 -6.35
N LEU A 354 4.14 12.51 -7.46
CA LEU A 354 3.38 13.75 -7.48
C LEU A 354 2.26 13.74 -6.44
N MET A 355 1.49 12.66 -6.37
CA MET A 355 0.40 12.52 -5.38
C MET A 355 0.93 12.47 -3.94
N ALA A 356 2.08 11.81 -3.72
CA ALA A 356 2.70 11.76 -2.40
C ALA A 356 3.23 13.14 -1.96
N VAL A 357 3.90 13.89 -2.85
CA VAL A 357 4.37 15.26 -2.60
C VAL A 357 3.18 16.19 -2.37
N ALA A 358 2.14 16.11 -3.19
CA ALA A 358 0.92 16.90 -3.01
C ALA A 358 0.30 16.67 -1.63
N THR A 359 0.16 15.42 -1.24
CA THR A 359 -0.37 15.04 0.08
C THR A 359 0.48 15.61 1.23
N ALA A 360 1.80 15.47 1.13
CA ALA A 360 2.73 15.96 2.14
C ALA A 360 2.68 17.50 2.27
N ARG A 361 2.64 18.22 1.16
CA ARG A 361 2.54 19.69 1.14
C ARG A 361 1.21 20.16 1.73
N LEU A 362 0.11 19.51 1.39
CA LEU A 362 -1.22 19.78 1.95
C LEU A 362 -1.32 19.42 3.45
N ALA A 363 -0.47 18.52 3.94
CA ALA A 363 -0.32 18.22 5.37
C ALA A 363 0.59 19.23 6.10
N GLY A 364 1.25 20.15 5.39
CA GLY A 364 2.14 21.16 5.96
C GLY A 364 3.60 20.73 6.08
N ILE A 365 4.00 19.63 5.44
CA ILE A 365 5.39 19.13 5.47
C ILE A 365 6.26 20.02 4.58
N ASN A 366 7.42 20.41 5.10
CA ASN A 366 8.37 21.24 4.39
C ASN A 366 9.10 20.47 3.28
N ARG A 367 9.61 21.21 2.28
CA ARG A 367 10.26 20.63 1.10
C ARG A 367 11.55 19.86 1.41
N ASP A 368 12.29 20.25 2.46
CA ASP A 368 13.55 19.63 2.79
C ASP A 368 13.35 18.21 3.34
N ALA A 369 12.30 17.99 4.14
CA ALA A 369 11.91 16.66 4.59
C ALA A 369 11.44 15.79 3.41
N ILE A 370 10.67 16.36 2.47
CA ILE A 370 10.26 15.68 1.25
C ILE A 370 11.47 15.27 0.44
N ALA A 371 12.42 16.19 0.18
CA ALA A 371 13.60 15.90 -0.62
C ALA A 371 14.46 14.80 0.02
N ARG A 372 14.70 14.84 1.34
CA ARG A 372 15.43 13.77 2.04
C ARG A 372 14.72 12.43 1.90
N ALA A 373 13.43 12.39 2.15
CA ALA A 373 12.65 11.16 2.05
C ALA A 373 12.75 10.51 0.66
N ILE A 374 12.63 11.29 -0.42
CA ILE A 374 12.63 10.76 -1.78
C ILE A 374 14.03 10.23 -2.17
N VAL A 375 15.09 10.91 -1.78
CA VAL A 375 16.48 10.43 -2.00
C VAL A 375 16.75 9.12 -1.27
N GLU A 376 16.24 8.99 -0.04
CA GLU A 376 16.44 7.81 0.82
C GLU A 376 15.46 6.68 0.54
N PHE A 377 14.35 6.95 -0.16
CA PHE A 377 13.30 5.96 -0.41
C PHE A 377 13.80 4.79 -1.25
N PRO A 378 13.85 3.57 -0.69
CA PRO A 378 14.40 2.40 -1.38
C PRO A 378 13.47 1.81 -2.45
N GLY A 379 12.25 2.32 -2.58
CA GLY A 379 11.16 1.69 -3.33
C GLY A 379 10.26 0.84 -2.44
N VAL A 380 9.32 0.15 -3.05
CA VAL A 380 8.41 -0.78 -2.38
C VAL A 380 8.90 -2.20 -2.63
N ALA A 381 9.10 -2.96 -1.56
CA ALA A 381 9.54 -4.35 -1.66
C ALA A 381 8.63 -5.14 -2.62
N HIS A 382 9.24 -5.97 -3.45
CA HIS A 382 8.58 -6.85 -4.43
C HIS A 382 7.75 -6.13 -5.52
N ARG A 383 7.92 -4.81 -5.69
CA ARG A 383 7.26 -4.03 -6.74
C ARG A 383 8.28 -3.22 -7.52
N LEU A 384 8.74 -3.77 -8.65
CA LEU A 384 9.84 -3.21 -9.46
C LEU A 384 11.04 -2.78 -8.58
N GLU A 385 11.29 -3.55 -7.54
CA GLU A 385 12.33 -3.31 -6.57
C GLU A 385 13.70 -3.63 -7.18
N HIS A 386 14.58 -2.63 -7.24
CA HIS A 386 15.96 -2.84 -7.67
C HIS A 386 16.73 -3.57 -6.56
N ILE A 387 17.25 -4.76 -6.86
CA ILE A 387 17.97 -5.59 -5.90
C ILE A 387 19.47 -5.30 -5.93
N CYS A 388 20.06 -5.41 -7.12
CA CYS A 388 21.48 -5.15 -7.34
C CYS A 388 21.75 -4.92 -8.82
N THR A 389 22.90 -4.30 -9.11
CA THR A 389 23.46 -4.23 -10.45
C THR A 389 24.74 -5.05 -10.50
N TRP A 390 24.84 -5.98 -11.45
CA TRP A 390 26.02 -6.80 -11.69
C TRP A 390 26.44 -6.66 -13.15
N GLU A 391 27.68 -6.23 -13.38
CA GLU A 391 28.25 -5.98 -14.73
C GLU A 391 27.34 -5.17 -15.66
N GLY A 392 26.63 -4.18 -15.11
CA GLY A 392 25.70 -3.34 -15.87
C GLY A 392 24.31 -3.95 -16.08
N ILE A 393 24.02 -5.12 -15.50
CA ILE A 393 22.73 -5.80 -15.53
C ILE A 393 22.00 -5.51 -14.23
N ASP A 394 20.83 -4.90 -14.30
CA ASP A 394 19.96 -4.61 -13.16
C ASP A 394 19.05 -5.81 -12.86
N PHE A 395 19.07 -6.31 -11.62
CA PHE A 395 18.15 -7.33 -11.14
C PHE A 395 16.98 -6.68 -10.44
N ILE A 396 15.76 -6.86 -10.98
CA ILE A 396 14.53 -6.19 -10.55
C ILE A 396 13.51 -7.21 -10.09
N ASN A 397 12.97 -7.01 -8.87
CA ASN A 397 11.99 -7.85 -8.23
C ASN A 397 10.59 -7.24 -8.32
N ASP A 398 9.73 -7.85 -9.10
CA ASP A 398 8.31 -7.52 -9.23
C ASP A 398 7.43 -8.73 -8.86
N SER A 399 7.82 -9.46 -7.81
CA SER A 399 7.11 -10.67 -7.35
C SER A 399 5.63 -10.43 -7.03
N LYS A 400 5.24 -9.18 -6.76
CA LYS A 400 3.85 -8.78 -6.51
C LYS A 400 2.99 -8.77 -7.77
N ALA A 401 3.55 -8.87 -8.97
CA ALA A 401 2.83 -9.04 -10.23
C ALA A 401 2.26 -10.46 -10.33
N THR A 402 1.13 -10.70 -9.66
CA THR A 402 0.48 -12.02 -9.55
C THR A 402 -0.65 -12.25 -10.56
N ASN A 403 -0.76 -11.41 -11.57
CA ASN A 403 -1.70 -11.51 -12.69
C ASN A 403 -1.08 -10.88 -13.95
N TYR A 404 -1.72 -11.11 -15.10
CA TYR A 404 -1.22 -10.64 -16.40
C TYR A 404 -1.11 -9.13 -16.50
N ASP A 405 -2.13 -8.37 -16.06
CA ASP A 405 -2.15 -6.91 -16.13
C ASP A 405 -0.98 -6.28 -15.35
N ALA A 406 -0.71 -6.79 -14.15
CA ALA A 406 0.41 -6.32 -13.34
C ALA A 406 1.77 -6.65 -13.98
N ALA A 407 1.92 -7.86 -14.54
CA ALA A 407 3.16 -8.28 -15.18
C ALA A 407 3.38 -7.57 -16.53
N GLU A 408 2.32 -7.23 -17.25
CA GLU A 408 2.37 -6.38 -18.44
C GLU A 408 2.97 -5.02 -18.08
N VAL A 409 2.41 -4.35 -17.08
CA VAL A 409 2.90 -3.05 -16.58
C VAL A 409 4.34 -3.17 -16.08
N GLY A 410 4.68 -4.24 -15.37
CA GLY A 410 6.02 -4.51 -14.86
C GLY A 410 7.04 -4.59 -16.00
N LEU A 411 6.78 -5.38 -17.02
CA LEU A 411 7.66 -5.54 -18.18
C LEU A 411 7.72 -4.27 -19.04
N ALA A 412 6.58 -3.57 -19.21
CA ALA A 412 6.53 -2.29 -19.92
C ALA A 412 7.42 -1.22 -19.26
N SER A 413 7.61 -1.28 -17.94
CA SER A 413 8.31 -0.27 -17.14
C SER A 413 9.83 -0.40 -17.14
N VAL A 414 10.39 -1.53 -17.59
CA VAL A 414 11.84 -1.74 -17.60
C VAL A 414 12.46 -1.47 -18.97
N LYS A 415 13.80 -1.31 -18.99
CA LYS A 415 14.55 -1.14 -20.23
C LYS A 415 14.49 -2.43 -21.07
N SER A 416 14.56 -2.28 -22.38
CA SER A 416 14.65 -3.37 -23.35
C SER A 416 16.05 -3.42 -23.97
N PRO A 417 16.58 -4.61 -24.28
CA PRO A 417 16.00 -5.93 -24.03
C PRO A 417 16.11 -6.37 -22.56
N ALA A 418 15.15 -7.19 -22.10
CA ALA A 418 15.11 -7.73 -20.74
C ALA A 418 15.07 -9.25 -20.74
N ILE A 419 15.59 -9.90 -19.69
CA ILE A 419 15.35 -11.32 -19.39
C ILE A 419 14.22 -11.40 -18.38
N LEU A 420 13.12 -12.03 -18.76
CA LEU A 420 11.94 -12.18 -17.91
C LEU A 420 11.95 -13.54 -17.20
N ILE A 421 11.72 -13.54 -15.87
CA ILE A 421 11.38 -14.72 -15.09
C ILE A 421 9.89 -14.69 -14.81
N ALA A 422 9.13 -15.67 -15.32
CA ALA A 422 7.67 -15.75 -15.21
C ALA A 422 7.22 -17.14 -14.77
N GLY A 423 6.03 -17.22 -14.15
CA GLY A 423 5.42 -18.48 -13.73
C GLY A 423 5.13 -18.56 -12.24
N GLY A 424 4.61 -19.68 -11.82
CA GLY A 424 4.01 -19.96 -10.52
C GLY A 424 2.69 -20.69 -10.70
N GLU A 425 1.68 -20.41 -9.84
CA GLU A 425 0.32 -20.93 -9.98
C GLU A 425 -0.51 -20.02 -10.88
N ALA A 426 -0.91 -20.52 -12.06
CA ALA A 426 -1.64 -19.76 -13.06
C ALA A 426 -3.04 -19.31 -12.55
N LYS A 427 -3.45 -18.13 -12.97
CA LYS A 427 -4.81 -17.61 -12.79
C LYS A 427 -5.50 -17.46 -14.14
N ALA A 428 -6.82 -17.58 -14.17
CA ALA A 428 -7.59 -17.23 -15.34
C ALA A 428 -7.51 -15.71 -15.61
N GLY A 429 -7.38 -15.33 -16.89
CA GLY A 429 -7.31 -13.92 -17.30
C GLY A 429 -6.99 -13.81 -18.79
N ASP A 430 -7.05 -12.58 -19.31
CA ASP A 430 -6.60 -12.25 -20.65
C ASP A 430 -5.09 -11.98 -20.62
N ASP A 431 -4.32 -12.78 -21.35
CA ASP A 431 -2.86 -12.69 -21.43
C ASP A 431 -2.36 -11.91 -22.65
N THR A 432 -3.27 -11.39 -23.49
CA THR A 432 -2.93 -10.79 -24.79
C THR A 432 -1.96 -9.61 -24.66
N GLY A 433 -2.23 -8.66 -23.76
CA GLY A 433 -1.36 -7.50 -23.53
C GLY A 433 0.02 -7.90 -23.00
N TRP A 434 0.06 -8.83 -22.03
CA TRP A 434 1.31 -9.35 -21.48
C TRP A 434 2.17 -10.07 -22.52
N LEU A 435 1.57 -10.92 -23.36
CA LEU A 435 2.27 -11.59 -24.46
C LEU A 435 2.82 -10.59 -25.48
N GLY A 436 2.06 -9.53 -25.79
CA GLY A 436 2.53 -8.44 -26.65
C GLY A 436 3.75 -7.72 -26.07
N GLN A 437 3.79 -7.49 -24.76
CA GLN A 437 4.98 -6.92 -24.10
C GLN A 437 6.19 -7.86 -24.14
N ILE A 438 5.97 -9.17 -23.98
CA ILE A 438 7.05 -10.18 -24.11
C ILE A 438 7.66 -10.11 -25.50
N GLN A 439 6.86 -10.14 -26.57
CA GLN A 439 7.34 -10.04 -27.95
C GLN A 439 8.15 -8.77 -28.21
N ASN A 440 7.76 -7.66 -27.58
CA ASN A 440 8.40 -6.35 -27.81
C ASN A 440 9.66 -6.10 -26.96
N LYS A 441 9.74 -6.68 -25.75
CA LYS A 441 10.75 -6.28 -24.77
C LYS A 441 11.61 -7.42 -24.22
N ALA A 442 11.11 -8.66 -24.18
CA ALA A 442 11.87 -9.76 -23.64
C ALA A 442 12.79 -10.39 -24.69
N ALA A 443 14.10 -10.43 -24.41
CA ALA A 443 15.06 -11.18 -25.23
C ALA A 443 14.96 -12.68 -24.98
N ALA A 444 14.66 -13.07 -23.72
CA ALA A 444 14.37 -14.46 -23.36
C ALA A 444 13.43 -14.52 -22.14
N VAL A 445 12.68 -15.62 -22.03
CA VAL A 445 11.78 -15.90 -20.92
C VAL A 445 12.20 -17.19 -20.21
N LEU A 446 12.35 -17.10 -18.88
CA LEU A 446 12.60 -18.23 -17.99
C LEU A 446 11.32 -18.58 -17.26
N LEU A 447 10.84 -19.82 -17.45
CA LEU A 447 9.57 -20.29 -16.91
C LEU A 447 9.79 -21.15 -15.67
N ILE A 448 9.10 -20.78 -14.58
CA ILE A 448 9.16 -21.48 -13.28
C ILE A 448 7.76 -21.96 -12.85
N GLY A 449 7.74 -22.91 -11.92
CA GLY A 449 6.51 -23.36 -11.26
C GLY A 449 5.53 -24.12 -12.15
N SER A 450 4.34 -24.34 -11.63
CA SER A 450 3.32 -25.21 -12.25
C SER A 450 2.72 -24.64 -13.55
N ALA A 451 2.76 -23.34 -13.76
CA ALA A 451 2.29 -22.68 -14.98
C ALA A 451 3.26 -22.81 -16.17
N ALA A 452 4.51 -23.23 -15.97
CA ALA A 452 5.55 -23.22 -16.99
C ALA A 452 5.16 -23.95 -18.30
N PRO A 453 4.55 -25.15 -18.28
CA PRO A 453 4.13 -25.82 -19.51
C PRO A 453 3.03 -25.05 -20.27
N ALA A 454 2.06 -24.48 -19.55
CA ALA A 454 0.98 -23.71 -20.16
C ALA A 454 1.51 -22.40 -20.79
N PHE A 455 2.40 -21.70 -20.11
CA PHE A 455 3.03 -20.49 -20.63
C PHE A 455 3.92 -20.78 -21.84
N ALA A 456 4.69 -21.87 -21.82
CA ALA A 456 5.48 -22.31 -22.98
C ALA A 456 4.59 -22.53 -24.22
N LYS A 457 3.44 -23.19 -24.04
CA LYS A 457 2.47 -23.38 -25.12
C LYS A 457 1.92 -22.05 -25.64
N ARG A 458 1.52 -21.13 -24.75
CA ARG A 458 1.02 -19.80 -25.15
C ARG A 458 2.06 -18.99 -25.90
N LEU A 459 3.32 -19.00 -25.46
CA LEU A 459 4.43 -18.32 -26.14
C LEU A 459 4.64 -18.89 -27.56
N GLN A 460 4.57 -20.22 -27.73
CA GLN A 460 4.64 -20.85 -29.06
C GLN A 460 3.48 -20.44 -29.97
N GLU A 461 2.25 -20.37 -29.43
CA GLU A 461 1.05 -19.97 -30.18
C GLU A 461 1.15 -18.54 -30.74
N VAL A 462 1.86 -17.64 -30.06
CA VAL A 462 2.13 -16.27 -30.54
C VAL A 462 3.45 -16.12 -31.30
N GLY A 463 4.14 -17.25 -31.60
CA GLY A 463 5.39 -17.24 -32.35
C GLY A 463 6.63 -16.84 -31.57
N TYR A 464 6.59 -16.82 -30.23
CA TYR A 464 7.74 -16.53 -29.40
C TYR A 464 8.43 -17.82 -28.95
N HIS A 465 9.70 -18.04 -29.37
CA HIS A 465 10.40 -19.31 -29.17
C HIS A 465 11.63 -19.21 -28.23
N THR A 466 12.01 -18.01 -27.80
CA THR A 466 13.17 -17.78 -26.94
C THR A 466 12.81 -17.93 -25.46
N TYR A 467 12.46 -19.14 -25.04
CA TYR A 467 12.16 -19.44 -23.66
C TYR A 467 12.81 -20.73 -23.18
N ASN A 468 12.97 -20.86 -21.85
CA ASN A 468 13.46 -22.08 -21.19
C ASN A 468 12.58 -22.39 -19.98
N ILE A 469 12.20 -23.65 -19.80
CA ILE A 469 11.57 -24.13 -18.57
C ILE A 469 12.71 -24.49 -17.61
N VAL A 470 12.82 -23.74 -16.52
CA VAL A 470 13.89 -23.89 -15.52
C VAL A 470 13.39 -24.37 -14.16
N GLU A 471 12.07 -24.50 -14.04
CA GLU A 471 11.33 -25.09 -12.91
C GLU A 471 11.38 -24.28 -11.62
N THR A 472 12.57 -23.84 -11.15
CA THR A 472 12.74 -23.16 -9.85
C THR A 472 13.51 -21.86 -9.95
N MET A 473 13.39 -21.02 -8.90
CA MET A 473 14.09 -19.73 -8.82
C MET A 473 15.61 -19.92 -8.73
N GLU A 474 16.08 -21.00 -8.08
CA GLU A 474 17.49 -21.33 -7.92
C GLU A 474 18.17 -21.58 -9.26
N ARG A 475 17.44 -22.15 -10.23
CA ARG A 475 17.92 -22.35 -11.60
C ARG A 475 17.73 -21.11 -12.46
N ALA A 476 16.66 -20.35 -12.20
CA ALA A 476 16.32 -19.16 -12.98
C ALA A 476 17.36 -18.04 -12.81
N VAL A 477 17.81 -17.73 -11.60
CA VAL A 477 18.71 -16.61 -11.34
C VAL A 477 20.06 -16.76 -12.05
N PRO A 478 20.82 -17.84 -11.91
CA PRO A 478 22.08 -18.01 -12.65
C PRO A 478 21.88 -18.01 -14.15
N LYS A 479 20.82 -18.69 -14.62
CA LYS A 479 20.52 -18.76 -16.06
C LYS A 479 20.14 -17.42 -16.64
N SER A 480 19.43 -16.57 -15.89
CA SER A 480 19.04 -15.23 -16.33
C SER A 480 20.26 -14.32 -16.52
N ALA A 481 21.24 -14.40 -15.63
CA ALA A 481 22.49 -13.67 -15.75
C ALA A 481 23.30 -14.10 -16.98
N GLN A 482 23.38 -15.40 -17.25
CA GLN A 482 24.03 -15.91 -18.46
C GLN A 482 23.33 -15.38 -19.72
N LEU A 483 22.00 -15.49 -19.81
CA LEU A 483 21.24 -15.02 -20.96
C LEU A 483 21.28 -13.50 -21.11
N ALA A 484 21.34 -12.75 -20.00
CA ALA A 484 21.47 -11.31 -20.08
C ALA A 484 22.78 -10.89 -20.77
N LYS A 485 23.90 -11.58 -20.50
CA LYS A 485 25.16 -11.38 -21.25
C LYS A 485 25.05 -11.79 -22.71
N GLU A 486 24.45 -12.95 -22.98
CA GLU A 486 24.31 -13.49 -24.34
C GLU A 486 23.46 -12.58 -25.23
N TYR A 487 22.36 -12.05 -24.73
CA TYR A 487 21.44 -11.17 -25.45
C TYR A 487 21.71 -9.66 -25.23
N GLN A 488 22.79 -9.31 -24.54
CA GLN A 488 23.13 -7.93 -24.20
C GLN A 488 21.97 -7.19 -23.49
N ALA A 489 21.22 -7.92 -22.67
CA ALA A 489 20.11 -7.37 -21.91
C ALA A 489 20.64 -6.66 -20.64
N SER A 490 20.14 -5.46 -20.41
CA SER A 490 20.52 -4.66 -19.23
C SER A 490 19.66 -4.92 -18.00
N VAL A 491 18.63 -5.78 -18.11
CA VAL A 491 17.68 -6.05 -17.04
C VAL A 491 17.36 -7.55 -16.95
N VAL A 492 17.37 -8.08 -15.72
CA VAL A 492 16.72 -9.32 -15.32
C VAL A 492 15.52 -8.95 -14.47
N LEU A 493 14.32 -9.31 -14.92
CA LEU A 493 13.05 -8.98 -14.25
C LEU A 493 12.35 -10.24 -13.75
N LEU A 494 12.12 -10.34 -12.45
CA LEU A 494 11.12 -11.26 -11.90
C LEU A 494 9.76 -10.56 -11.94
N SER A 495 8.88 -10.93 -12.89
CA SER A 495 7.48 -10.45 -12.97
C SER A 495 6.57 -11.61 -13.37
N PRO A 496 6.10 -12.39 -12.38
CA PRO A 496 5.67 -13.77 -12.57
C PRO A 496 4.35 -13.96 -13.33
N ALA A 497 3.47 -12.99 -13.39
CA ALA A 497 2.08 -13.08 -13.87
C ALA A 497 1.21 -14.14 -13.16
N CYS A 498 1.71 -14.73 -12.08
CA CYS A 498 1.14 -15.88 -11.37
C CYS A 498 1.13 -15.68 -9.85
N ALA A 499 0.20 -16.33 -9.16
CA ALA A 499 0.32 -16.56 -7.73
C ALA A 499 1.56 -17.42 -7.43
N SER A 500 1.96 -17.50 -6.15
CA SER A 500 3.20 -18.19 -5.75
C SER A 500 2.95 -19.50 -4.99
N PHE A 501 1.67 -19.86 -4.77
CA PHE A 501 1.29 -20.92 -3.83
C PHE A 501 1.73 -22.33 -4.21
N ASP A 502 2.18 -22.51 -5.45
CA ASP A 502 2.77 -23.78 -5.93
C ASP A 502 4.16 -24.07 -5.36
N GLN A 503 4.96 -23.03 -5.07
CA GLN A 503 6.33 -23.17 -4.57
C GLN A 503 6.61 -22.34 -3.31
N TYR A 504 5.80 -21.32 -3.00
CA TYR A 504 6.01 -20.38 -1.89
C TYR A 504 4.70 -20.06 -1.18
N PRO A 505 4.69 -19.82 0.14
CA PRO A 505 3.49 -19.50 0.90
C PRO A 505 2.78 -18.21 0.45
N ASN A 506 3.52 -17.25 -0.10
CA ASN A 506 3.03 -15.98 -0.58
C ASN A 506 4.04 -15.34 -1.55
N PHE A 507 3.66 -14.23 -2.18
CA PHE A 507 4.53 -13.52 -3.13
C PHE A 507 5.72 -12.83 -2.44
N GLU A 508 5.59 -12.47 -1.18
CA GLU A 508 6.67 -11.87 -0.38
C GLU A 508 7.83 -12.88 -0.23
N VAL A 509 7.54 -14.09 0.20
CA VAL A 509 8.56 -15.15 0.33
C VAL A 509 9.20 -15.49 -1.02
N ARG A 510 8.43 -15.52 -2.11
CA ARG A 510 8.99 -15.67 -3.48
C ARG A 510 9.95 -14.53 -3.82
N GLY A 511 9.55 -13.29 -3.55
CA GLY A 511 10.38 -12.12 -3.83
C GLY A 511 11.62 -12.03 -2.93
N ASP A 512 11.52 -12.39 -1.65
CA ASP A 512 12.67 -12.48 -0.74
C ASP A 512 13.65 -13.55 -1.19
N ARG A 513 13.16 -14.70 -1.67
CA ARG A 513 14.01 -15.75 -2.22
C ARG A 513 14.76 -15.29 -3.46
N PHE A 514 14.09 -14.60 -4.38
CA PHE A 514 14.75 -13.99 -5.55
C PHE A 514 15.84 -13.00 -5.12
N ARG A 515 15.54 -12.09 -4.19
CA ARG A 515 16.50 -11.11 -3.64
C ARG A 515 17.74 -11.80 -3.08
N GLN A 516 17.54 -12.82 -2.24
CA GLN A 516 18.65 -13.56 -1.61
C GLN A 516 19.53 -14.23 -2.67
N LEU A 517 18.92 -14.93 -3.63
CA LEU A 517 19.65 -15.61 -4.70
C LEU A 517 20.45 -14.64 -5.58
N CYS A 518 19.90 -13.48 -5.92
CA CYS A 518 20.61 -12.44 -6.69
C CYS A 518 21.83 -11.92 -5.94
N LEU A 519 21.68 -11.61 -4.63
CA LEU A 519 22.77 -11.10 -3.83
C LEU A 519 23.86 -12.15 -3.59
N ASP A 520 23.50 -13.39 -3.34
CA ASP A 520 24.43 -14.50 -3.12
C ASP A 520 25.19 -14.81 -4.40
N TRP A 521 24.49 -14.83 -5.54
CA TRP A 521 25.09 -15.05 -6.84
C TRP A 521 26.07 -13.92 -7.21
N ALA A 522 25.69 -12.66 -7.04
CA ALA A 522 26.58 -11.52 -7.31
C ALA A 522 27.84 -11.50 -6.43
N LYS A 523 27.75 -11.98 -5.17
CA LYS A 523 28.91 -12.15 -4.28
C LYS A 523 29.83 -13.27 -4.75
N ALA A 524 29.28 -14.42 -5.13
CA ALA A 524 30.05 -15.58 -5.57
C ALA A 524 30.86 -15.24 -6.84
N GLU A 525 30.23 -14.59 -7.84
CA GLU A 525 30.89 -14.16 -9.07
C GLU A 525 32.02 -13.14 -8.80
N LYS A 526 31.82 -12.19 -7.89
CA LYS A 526 32.83 -11.21 -7.50
C LYS A 526 34.05 -11.88 -6.83
N LEU A 527 33.83 -12.90 -6.00
CA LEU A 527 34.89 -13.67 -5.37
C LEU A 527 35.68 -14.48 -6.40
N GLN A 528 34.99 -15.12 -7.35
CA GLN A 528 35.62 -15.88 -8.42
C GLN A 528 36.45 -14.98 -9.34
N TYR A 529 35.96 -13.81 -9.71
CA TYR A 529 36.69 -12.82 -10.49
C TYR A 529 37.97 -12.36 -9.80
N ASN A 530 37.90 -12.04 -8.50
CA ASN A 530 39.07 -11.65 -7.71
C ASN A 530 40.09 -12.78 -7.55
N SER A 531 39.66 -14.04 -7.46
CA SER A 531 40.55 -15.19 -7.38
C SER A 531 41.33 -15.41 -8.69
N ILE A 532 40.71 -15.18 -9.83
CA ILE A 532 41.36 -15.26 -11.15
C ILE A 532 42.41 -14.16 -11.30
N LEU A 533 42.12 -12.94 -10.85
CA LEU A 533 43.07 -11.82 -10.91
C LEU A 533 44.26 -11.97 -9.93
N SER A 534 44.08 -12.73 -8.85
CA SER A 534 45.13 -12.97 -7.85
C SER A 534 45.97 -14.23 -8.12
N SER A 535 45.63 -15.04 -9.10
CA SER A 535 46.41 -16.19 -9.52
C SER A 535 47.66 -15.71 -10.28
N PRO A 536 48.90 -16.11 -9.89
CA PRO A 536 50.08 -15.74 -10.66
C PRO A 536 49.96 -16.34 -12.07
N LEU A 537 50.23 -15.50 -13.06
CA LEU A 537 50.35 -15.94 -14.47
C LEU A 537 51.39 -17.07 -14.53
N PRO A 538 51.14 -18.15 -15.31
CA PRO A 538 52.05 -19.28 -15.44
C PRO A 538 53.39 -18.91 -16.06
#